data_6d3b5470ad0309606985815b15573d43
#
_entry.id   6d3b5470ad0309606985815b15573d43
#
_cell.length_a   1.000
_cell.length_b   1.000
_cell.length_c   1.000
_cell.angle_alpha   90.00
_cell.angle_beta   90.00
_cell.angle_gamma   90.00
#
_symmetry.space_group_name_H-M   'P 1'
#
loop_
_entity.id
_entity.type
_entity.pdbx_description
1 polymer ?
#
loop_
_entity_poly.entity_id
_entity_poly.type
_entity_poly.pdbx_seq_one_letter_code
_entity_poly.pdbx_strand_id
1 'polypeptide(L)'
;MRFRWTLGLVFCLAAPRQAEAHASLLSSTPANGAVLSSSPLQVRLVFSEPIVADLSHVILASSSGRLVKLESRGDPHDVHAILAALPSLAKGGFRIDWHIISADGHPVAGSISFSIGALAAPPIRTTDAEHILDNHEPMVAGAALYPSLLRGLALSALLALCGLLGFAGYSSAPTRRQKRVCNWLSVAATILLAGHLVSWLVHVSPAKSLDSDIARSALSREVGLNELVRLVLTALAAWAVLLARRMRLAFAFALAAVLAGGVIGHPAAIDPLIAIPSKAIHLVGVAFWLGGLLWLVTSDAESGDVVTTAAIVSSVSLISIVVVALTGVIQALLFLAAWSDLFSTAYGLTLIGKAAGLISLAAFGAYHRWRLMPTPNPEGGTNLVGSVRKEIALMIAVVLLGGFLAYVPVPQMHAMNTKPTSQQGSR
;
A
#
# COMPACT_ATOMS: atom_id res chain seq x y z
N MET A 1 -8.81 6.90 35.58
CA MET A 1 -7.36 7.01 35.24
C MET A 1 -7.23 7.24 33.75
N ARG A 2 -6.60 8.33 33.33
CA ARG A 2 -6.74 8.96 32.00
C ARG A 2 -5.96 8.22 30.93
N PHE A 3 -6.66 7.62 29.94
CA PHE A 3 -6.19 6.86 28.79
C PHE A 3 -5.51 7.74 27.68
N ARG A 4 -4.73 8.73 28.12
CA ARG A 4 -4.07 9.68 27.19
C ARG A 4 -2.70 9.20 26.66
N TRP A 5 -2.15 8.09 27.17
CA TRP A 5 -0.78 7.67 26.90
C TRP A 5 -0.63 6.61 25.81
N THR A 6 -1.69 5.87 25.46
CA THR A 6 -1.59 4.75 24.49
C THR A 6 -1.60 5.19 23.04
N LEU A 7 -2.23 6.30 22.68
CA LEU A 7 -2.16 6.84 21.31
C LEU A 7 -0.80 7.46 20.98
N GLY A 8 -0.13 8.05 21.96
CA GLY A 8 1.21 8.65 21.79
C GLY A 8 2.30 7.59 21.57
N LEU A 9 2.20 6.42 22.19
CA LEU A 9 3.22 5.37 22.10
C LEU A 9 3.26 4.69 20.72
N VAL A 10 2.10 4.51 20.07
CA VAL A 10 2.01 3.92 18.72
C VAL A 10 2.57 4.88 17.66
N PHE A 11 2.46 6.20 17.89
CA PHE A 11 2.96 7.22 16.95
C PHE A 11 4.45 7.53 17.13
N CYS A 12 4.99 7.42 18.36
CA CYS A 12 6.41 7.67 18.63
C CYS A 12 7.34 6.54 18.17
N LEU A 13 6.84 5.30 18.02
CA LEU A 13 7.62 4.17 17.50
C LEU A 13 7.75 4.20 15.96
N ALA A 14 6.98 5.03 15.29
CA ALA A 14 6.98 5.18 13.83
C ALA A 14 7.79 6.39 13.35
N ALA A 15 8.72 6.92 14.13
CA ALA A 15 9.66 7.93 13.63
C ALA A 15 10.51 7.31 12.52
N PRO A 16 10.39 7.74 11.26
CA PRO A 16 11.10 7.12 10.16
C PRO A 16 12.59 7.44 10.29
N ARG A 17 13.39 6.44 10.62
CA ARG A 17 14.76 6.43 10.15
C ARG A 17 14.68 6.27 8.64
N GLN A 18 15.46 7.02 7.89
CA GLN A 18 15.55 6.97 6.43
C GLN A 18 15.71 5.51 5.99
N ALA A 19 14.60 4.91 5.57
CA ALA A 19 14.59 3.62 4.92
C ALA A 19 14.21 3.91 3.47
N GLU A 20 15.10 3.62 2.55
CA GLU A 20 14.83 3.62 1.12
C GLU A 20 13.72 2.63 0.84
N ALA A 21 12.57 3.17 0.48
CA ALA A 21 11.29 2.45 0.49
C ALA A 21 10.78 2.14 -0.91
N HIS A 22 11.65 1.82 -1.90
CA HIS A 22 11.23 1.58 -3.29
C HIS A 22 12.25 0.72 -4.02
N ALA A 23 11.93 0.26 -5.23
CA ALA A 23 12.84 -0.47 -6.10
C ALA A 23 14.21 0.23 -6.12
N SER A 24 15.17 -0.32 -5.41
CA SER A 24 16.53 0.23 -5.36
C SER A 24 17.32 -0.20 -6.58
N LEU A 25 18.18 0.67 -7.12
CA LEU A 25 19.13 0.29 -8.16
C LEU A 25 20.17 -0.65 -7.56
N LEU A 26 20.21 -1.89 -8.03
CA LEU A 26 21.17 -2.92 -7.59
C LEU A 26 22.48 -2.83 -8.34
N SER A 27 22.41 -2.63 -9.65
CA SER A 27 23.58 -2.53 -10.51
C SER A 27 23.30 -1.72 -11.76
N SER A 28 24.34 -1.17 -12.34
CA SER A 28 24.27 -0.47 -13.61
C SER A 28 25.46 -0.81 -14.50
N THR A 29 25.24 -0.78 -15.80
CA THR A 29 26.29 -0.86 -16.80
C THR A 29 26.10 0.30 -17.79
N PRO A 30 26.97 1.30 -17.81
CA PRO A 30 28.18 1.48 -16.99
C PRO A 30 27.90 1.55 -15.48
N ALA A 31 28.87 1.10 -14.66
CA ALA A 31 28.76 1.22 -13.21
C ALA A 31 28.79 2.70 -12.80
N ASN A 32 28.15 3.03 -11.68
CA ASN A 32 28.19 4.38 -11.13
C ASN A 32 29.64 4.77 -10.80
N GLY A 33 30.09 5.93 -11.28
CA GLY A 33 31.46 6.41 -11.16
C GLY A 33 32.47 5.80 -12.17
N ALA A 34 32.01 4.98 -13.13
CA ALA A 34 32.93 4.33 -14.11
C ALA A 34 33.61 5.33 -15.00
N VAL A 35 34.91 5.06 -15.32
CA VAL A 35 35.70 5.77 -16.33
C VAL A 35 35.90 4.82 -17.51
N LEU A 36 35.31 5.16 -18.65
CA LEU A 36 35.31 4.33 -19.84
C LEU A 36 36.37 4.84 -20.85
N SER A 37 36.95 3.93 -21.62
CA SER A 37 37.84 4.29 -22.72
C SER A 37 37.10 4.68 -24.00
N SER A 38 35.86 4.21 -24.18
CA SER A 38 35.00 4.44 -25.34
C SER A 38 33.55 4.62 -24.97
N SER A 39 32.75 5.19 -25.87
CA SER A 39 31.32 5.37 -25.72
C SER A 39 30.59 4.02 -25.59
N PRO A 40 29.83 3.77 -24.53
CA PRO A 40 28.99 2.60 -24.46
C PRO A 40 27.78 2.75 -25.40
N LEU A 41 27.29 1.62 -25.94
CA LEU A 41 26.14 1.60 -26.87
C LEU A 41 24.80 1.72 -26.14
N GLN A 42 24.75 1.28 -24.89
CA GLN A 42 23.53 1.29 -24.06
C GLN A 42 23.85 1.40 -22.57
N VAL A 43 22.90 1.84 -21.82
CA VAL A 43 22.90 1.69 -20.36
C VAL A 43 21.93 0.57 -19.98
N ARG A 44 22.34 -0.26 -19.03
CA ARG A 44 21.50 -1.27 -18.38
C ARG A 44 21.40 -0.94 -16.90
N LEU A 45 20.18 -0.77 -16.37
CA LEU A 45 19.90 -0.53 -14.97
C LEU A 45 19.11 -1.72 -14.43
N VAL A 46 19.57 -2.31 -13.33
CA VAL A 46 18.93 -3.46 -12.69
C VAL A 46 18.41 -3.03 -11.32
N PHE A 47 17.15 -3.32 -11.05
CA PHE A 47 16.46 -2.91 -9.85
C PHE A 47 16.12 -4.10 -8.95
N SER A 48 15.84 -3.82 -7.68
CA SER A 48 15.45 -4.82 -6.68
C SER A 48 14.05 -5.42 -6.91
N GLU A 49 13.22 -4.77 -7.73
CA GLU A 49 11.87 -5.21 -8.06
C GLU A 49 11.65 -5.26 -9.58
N PRO A 50 10.71 -6.08 -10.06
CA PRO A 50 10.28 -6.02 -11.46
C PRO A 50 9.78 -4.64 -11.81
N ILE A 51 10.08 -4.16 -13.02
CA ILE A 51 9.76 -2.81 -13.48
C ILE A 51 8.76 -2.81 -14.63
N VAL A 52 7.97 -1.73 -14.72
CA VAL A 52 7.08 -1.46 -15.87
C VAL A 52 7.81 -0.53 -16.82
N ALA A 53 8.56 -1.11 -17.76
CA ALA A 53 9.48 -0.37 -18.64
C ALA A 53 8.77 0.71 -19.49
N ASP A 54 7.55 0.45 -19.96
CA ASP A 54 6.77 1.38 -20.80
C ASP A 54 6.31 2.64 -20.05
N LEU A 55 6.28 2.62 -18.71
CA LEU A 55 5.99 3.76 -17.87
C LEU A 55 7.27 4.38 -17.28
N SER A 56 8.43 3.81 -17.60
CA SER A 56 9.74 4.20 -17.08
C SER A 56 10.49 5.06 -18.09
N HIS A 57 11.31 6.00 -17.57
CA HIS A 57 12.07 6.93 -18.42
C HIS A 57 13.52 6.99 -17.99
N VAL A 58 14.41 7.12 -18.97
CA VAL A 58 15.84 7.30 -18.76
C VAL A 58 16.28 8.55 -19.53
N ILE A 59 16.98 9.44 -18.86
CA ILE A 59 17.45 10.72 -19.41
C ILE A 59 18.97 10.76 -19.27
N LEU A 60 19.64 11.11 -20.36
CA LEU A 60 21.08 11.38 -20.39
C LEU A 60 21.30 12.89 -20.21
N ALA A 61 22.09 13.27 -19.22
CA ALA A 61 22.60 14.61 -19.03
C ALA A 61 24.10 14.66 -19.34
N SER A 62 24.55 15.61 -20.16
CA SER A 62 25.96 15.85 -20.43
C SER A 62 26.50 16.99 -19.57
N SER A 63 27.84 17.07 -19.43
CA SER A 63 28.50 18.19 -18.73
C SER A 63 28.26 19.56 -19.37
N SER A 64 27.76 19.60 -20.63
CA SER A 64 27.35 20.84 -21.31
C SER A 64 25.91 21.26 -20.97
N GLY A 65 25.21 20.58 -20.08
CA GLY A 65 23.81 20.88 -19.71
C GLY A 65 22.78 20.31 -20.70
N ARG A 66 23.19 19.58 -21.74
CA ARG A 66 22.26 18.98 -22.71
C ARG A 66 21.56 17.77 -22.08
N LEU A 67 20.23 17.79 -22.10
CA LEU A 67 19.37 16.68 -21.68
C LEU A 67 18.81 15.96 -22.90
N VAL A 68 18.89 14.63 -22.90
CA VAL A 68 18.37 13.78 -23.98
C VAL A 68 17.55 12.65 -23.36
N LYS A 69 16.25 12.59 -23.64
CA LYS A 69 15.43 11.43 -23.30
C LYS A 69 15.88 10.26 -24.17
N LEU A 70 16.25 9.16 -23.53
CA LEU A 70 16.71 7.96 -24.23
C LEU A 70 15.53 7.05 -24.56
N GLU A 71 15.61 6.36 -25.69
CA GLU A 71 14.73 5.24 -25.98
C GLU A 71 15.06 4.10 -25.04
N SER A 72 14.10 3.76 -24.16
CA SER A 72 14.26 2.73 -23.14
C SER A 72 13.23 1.62 -23.32
N ARG A 73 13.64 0.38 -23.00
CA ARG A 73 12.80 -0.82 -23.04
C ARG A 73 13.17 -1.78 -21.92
N GLY A 74 12.26 -2.66 -21.53
CA GLY A 74 12.57 -3.76 -20.61
C GLY A 74 13.60 -4.73 -21.22
N ASP A 75 14.42 -5.32 -20.37
CA ASP A 75 15.31 -6.41 -20.80
C ASP A 75 14.46 -7.67 -21.02
N PRO A 76 14.51 -8.31 -22.22
CA PRO A 76 13.71 -9.52 -22.51
C PRO A 76 14.05 -10.72 -21.61
N HIS A 77 15.21 -10.71 -20.98
CA HIS A 77 15.72 -11.81 -20.15
C HIS A 77 15.67 -11.51 -18.65
N ASP A 78 15.31 -10.26 -18.27
CA ASP A 78 15.31 -9.85 -16.86
C ASP A 78 14.26 -8.77 -16.63
N VAL A 79 13.13 -9.16 -16.02
CA VAL A 79 12.03 -8.25 -15.70
C VAL A 79 12.40 -7.13 -14.72
N HIS A 80 13.57 -7.24 -14.06
CA HIS A 80 14.10 -6.23 -13.15
C HIS A 80 14.97 -5.19 -13.85
N ALA A 81 15.24 -5.33 -15.14
CA ALA A 81 16.19 -4.50 -15.86
C ALA A 81 15.54 -3.64 -16.95
N ILE A 82 16.04 -2.40 -17.06
CA ILE A 82 15.75 -1.51 -18.19
C ILE A 82 17.01 -1.29 -19.01
N LEU A 83 16.85 -1.35 -20.32
CA LEU A 83 17.88 -1.04 -21.31
C LEU A 83 17.55 0.29 -21.97
N ALA A 84 18.50 1.19 -22.05
CA ALA A 84 18.34 2.43 -22.80
C ALA A 84 19.50 2.62 -23.78
N ALA A 85 19.18 2.86 -25.05
CA ALA A 85 20.18 3.08 -26.09
C ALA A 85 20.88 4.43 -25.88
N LEU A 86 22.21 4.45 -25.97
CA LEU A 86 23.00 5.66 -25.86
C LEU A 86 23.42 6.15 -27.26
N PRO A 87 23.35 7.46 -27.52
CA PRO A 87 23.99 8.01 -28.71
C PRO A 87 25.51 7.91 -28.60
N SER A 88 26.21 8.11 -29.68
CA SER A 88 27.68 8.23 -29.64
C SER A 88 28.11 9.42 -28.78
N LEU A 89 28.83 9.15 -27.72
CA LEU A 89 29.24 10.14 -26.73
C LEU A 89 30.68 10.54 -26.91
N ALA A 90 30.96 11.85 -26.89
CA ALA A 90 32.33 12.39 -26.89
C ALA A 90 32.99 12.17 -25.50
N LYS A 91 34.28 12.47 -25.42
CA LYS A 91 35.01 12.50 -24.13
C LYS A 91 34.37 13.53 -23.20
N GLY A 92 34.12 13.16 -21.94
CA GLY A 92 33.51 14.03 -20.95
C GLY A 92 32.76 13.27 -19.85
N GLY A 93 32.12 14.01 -18.95
CA GLY A 93 31.30 13.46 -17.90
C GLY A 93 29.82 13.40 -18.31
N PHE A 94 29.14 12.35 -17.90
CA PHE A 94 27.73 12.08 -18.18
C PHE A 94 27.03 11.63 -16.92
N ARG A 95 25.73 11.98 -16.83
CA ARG A 95 24.82 11.49 -15.81
C ARG A 95 23.62 10.86 -16.50
N ILE A 96 23.21 9.71 -16.00
CA ILE A 96 21.95 9.06 -16.37
C ILE A 96 20.98 9.28 -15.20
N ASP A 97 19.94 10.01 -15.46
CA ASP A 97 18.80 10.17 -14.54
C ASP A 97 17.72 9.18 -14.97
N TRP A 98 17.15 8.46 -14.01
CA TRP A 98 16.11 7.49 -14.29
C TRP A 98 14.90 7.69 -13.38
N HIS A 99 13.73 7.46 -13.97
CA HIS A 99 12.46 7.39 -13.28
C HIS A 99 11.78 6.11 -13.73
N ILE A 100 11.61 5.17 -12.82
CA ILE A 100 10.99 3.89 -13.11
C ILE A 100 9.73 3.69 -12.31
N ILE A 101 8.82 2.87 -12.85
CA ILE A 101 7.64 2.39 -12.13
C ILE A 101 7.88 0.91 -11.84
N SER A 102 7.84 0.53 -10.56
CA SER A 102 7.91 -0.87 -10.17
C SER A 102 6.60 -1.61 -10.48
N ALA A 103 6.63 -2.94 -10.52
CA ALA A 103 5.47 -3.76 -10.84
C ALA A 103 4.31 -3.58 -9.86
N ASP A 104 4.57 -3.13 -8.65
CA ASP A 104 3.56 -2.76 -7.66
C ASP A 104 2.94 -1.36 -7.87
N GLY A 105 3.39 -0.65 -8.93
CA GLY A 105 2.88 0.65 -9.34
C GLY A 105 3.50 1.86 -8.66
N HIS A 106 4.62 1.68 -7.91
CA HIS A 106 5.29 2.79 -7.24
C HIS A 106 6.38 3.41 -8.12
N PRO A 107 6.40 4.75 -8.29
CA PRO A 107 7.46 5.45 -8.98
C PRO A 107 8.72 5.55 -8.12
N VAL A 108 9.87 5.34 -8.75
CA VAL A 108 11.20 5.48 -8.14
C VAL A 108 12.11 6.23 -9.07
N ALA A 109 12.95 7.12 -8.55
CA ALA A 109 13.89 7.90 -9.32
C ALA A 109 15.29 7.89 -8.70
N GLY A 110 16.29 8.12 -9.51
CA GLY A 110 17.67 8.24 -9.08
C GLY A 110 18.60 8.55 -10.23
N SER A 111 19.91 8.56 -9.95
CA SER A 111 20.92 8.86 -10.96
C SER A 111 22.17 8.04 -10.77
N ILE A 112 22.89 7.81 -11.88
CA ILE A 112 24.27 7.33 -11.92
C ILE A 112 25.09 8.28 -12.76
N SER A 113 26.40 8.32 -12.53
CA SER A 113 27.36 9.10 -13.33
C SER A 113 28.46 8.21 -13.88
N PHE A 114 28.98 8.56 -15.05
CA PHE A 114 30.16 7.93 -15.63
C PHE A 114 30.92 8.95 -16.50
N SER A 115 32.16 8.64 -16.89
CA SER A 115 32.94 9.49 -17.76
C SER A 115 33.60 8.70 -18.88
N ILE A 116 33.95 9.36 -19.99
CA ILE A 116 34.65 8.79 -21.12
C ILE A 116 35.99 9.54 -21.30
N GLY A 117 37.10 8.82 -21.19
CA GLY A 117 38.45 9.30 -21.59
C GLY A 117 39.10 10.34 -20.69
N ALA A 118 38.58 10.69 -19.52
CA ALA A 118 39.22 11.61 -18.58
C ALA A 118 38.96 11.20 -17.15
N LEU A 119 39.88 11.55 -16.23
CA LEU A 119 39.64 11.48 -14.79
C LEU A 119 38.34 12.22 -14.44
N ALA A 120 37.55 11.62 -13.55
CA ALA A 120 36.24 12.05 -13.15
C ALA A 120 36.07 13.57 -13.10
N ALA A 121 35.31 14.12 -14.02
CA ALA A 121 34.75 15.45 -13.81
C ALA A 121 33.86 15.37 -12.57
N PRO A 122 33.90 16.37 -11.69
CA PRO A 122 32.99 16.40 -10.52
C PRO A 122 31.54 16.22 -10.98
N PRO A 123 30.68 15.63 -10.15
CA PRO A 123 29.29 15.40 -10.51
C PRO A 123 28.67 16.71 -11.00
N ILE A 124 28.06 16.66 -12.17
CA ILE A 124 27.47 17.83 -12.83
C ILE A 124 26.37 18.33 -11.91
N ARG A 125 26.63 19.43 -11.19
CA ARG A 125 25.60 20.23 -10.56
C ARG A 125 25.01 21.15 -11.63
N THR A 126 23.96 20.72 -12.29
CA THR A 126 23.21 21.59 -13.18
C THR A 126 21.97 22.07 -12.44
N THR A 127 21.98 23.34 -12.05
CA THR A 127 20.82 24.09 -11.52
C THR A 127 19.58 23.96 -12.40
N ASP A 128 19.75 23.74 -13.72
CA ASP A 128 18.63 23.63 -14.67
C ASP A 128 18.07 22.20 -14.78
N ALA A 129 18.88 21.16 -14.53
CA ALA A 129 18.41 19.79 -14.40
C ALA A 129 17.69 19.58 -13.06
N GLU A 130 18.11 20.30 -12.02
CA GLU A 130 17.39 20.38 -10.75
C GLU A 130 15.95 20.91 -10.97
N HIS A 131 15.72 21.91 -11.81
CA HIS A 131 14.37 22.44 -12.07
C HIS A 131 13.45 21.46 -12.84
N ILE A 132 13.98 20.57 -13.68
CA ILE A 132 13.19 19.53 -14.36
C ILE A 132 13.06 18.27 -13.48
N LEU A 133 14.05 18.02 -12.60
CA LEU A 133 14.12 16.86 -11.71
C LEU A 133 13.98 17.23 -10.23
N ASP A 134 13.98 18.52 -9.87
CA ASP A 134 13.87 19.07 -8.50
C ASP A 134 12.50 18.80 -7.85
N ASN A 135 11.59 18.28 -8.65
CA ASN A 135 10.41 17.59 -8.13
C ASN A 135 10.67 16.12 -7.75
N HIS A 136 11.92 15.65 -7.87
CA HIS A 136 12.34 14.28 -7.57
C HIS A 136 13.37 14.28 -6.46
N GLU A 137 13.07 14.97 -5.35
CA GLU A 137 13.68 14.60 -4.10
C GLU A 137 13.50 13.09 -3.90
N PRO A 138 14.54 12.36 -3.40
CA PRO A 138 14.31 11.02 -2.86
C PRO A 138 13.07 11.15 -1.99
N MET A 139 12.02 10.38 -2.24
CA MET A 139 10.70 10.59 -1.63
C MET A 139 10.92 10.76 -0.13
N VAL A 140 11.06 12.02 0.29
CA VAL A 140 11.19 12.39 1.69
C VAL A 140 10.02 11.71 2.38
N ALA A 141 10.22 11.15 3.55
CA ALA A 141 9.18 10.45 4.31
C ALA A 141 7.83 11.21 4.33
N GLY A 142 7.85 12.53 4.11
CA GLY A 142 6.68 13.37 3.93
C GLY A 142 5.94 13.20 2.59
N ALA A 143 6.63 12.90 1.48
CA ALA A 143 5.98 12.77 0.18
C ALA A 143 5.20 11.45 0.04
N ALA A 144 5.63 10.37 0.73
CA ALA A 144 4.90 9.11 0.82
C ALA A 144 3.74 9.18 1.82
N LEU A 145 3.75 10.12 2.75
CA LEU A 145 2.76 10.19 3.83
C LEU A 145 1.36 10.46 3.29
N TYR A 146 1.19 11.43 2.38
CA TYR A 146 -0.11 11.77 1.81
C TYR A 146 -0.75 10.60 1.03
N PRO A 147 -0.09 9.98 0.04
CA PRO A 147 -0.68 8.85 -0.69
C PRO A 147 -0.91 7.63 0.21
N SER A 148 -0.05 7.37 1.19
CA SER A 148 -0.22 6.29 2.18
C SER A 148 -1.46 6.48 3.04
N LEU A 149 -1.67 7.69 3.56
CA LEU A 149 -2.85 8.05 4.35
C LEU A 149 -4.12 7.96 3.50
N LEU A 150 -4.10 8.48 2.28
CA LEU A 150 -5.25 8.42 1.38
C LEU A 150 -5.62 6.97 1.04
N ARG A 151 -4.62 6.13 0.75
CA ARG A 151 -4.82 4.69 0.55
C ARG A 151 -5.40 4.01 1.80
N GLY A 152 -4.83 4.29 2.97
CA GLY A 152 -5.30 3.74 4.23
C GLY A 152 -6.73 4.16 4.57
N LEU A 153 -7.10 5.41 4.33
CA LEU A 153 -8.47 5.92 4.51
C LEU A 153 -9.44 5.28 3.52
N ALA A 154 -9.07 5.17 2.24
CA ALA A 154 -9.87 4.51 1.21
C ALA A 154 -10.12 3.04 1.57
N LEU A 155 -9.06 2.34 1.99
CA LEU A 155 -9.15 0.96 2.44
C LEU A 155 -10.03 0.83 3.69
N SER A 156 -9.86 1.69 4.69
CA SER A 156 -10.69 1.69 5.92
C SER A 156 -12.17 1.88 5.59
N ALA A 157 -12.50 2.81 4.70
CA ALA A 157 -13.87 3.08 4.29
C ALA A 157 -14.48 1.89 3.52
N LEU A 158 -13.72 1.26 2.61
CA LEU A 158 -14.16 0.07 1.86
C LEU A 158 -14.37 -1.14 2.78
N LEU A 159 -13.43 -1.41 3.70
CA LEU A 159 -13.55 -2.51 4.66
C LEU A 159 -14.74 -2.30 5.60
N ALA A 160 -14.91 -1.07 6.12
CA ALA A 160 -16.05 -0.70 6.94
C ALA A 160 -17.38 -0.88 6.20
N LEU A 161 -17.45 -0.43 4.95
CA LEU A 161 -18.62 -0.59 4.09
C LEU A 161 -18.93 -2.08 3.85
N CYS A 162 -17.94 -2.85 3.42
CA CYS A 162 -18.08 -4.28 3.13
C CYS A 162 -18.63 -5.04 4.35
N GLY A 163 -17.98 -4.90 5.49
CA GLY A 163 -18.42 -5.58 6.71
C GLY A 163 -19.79 -5.14 7.20
N LEU A 164 -20.07 -3.82 7.21
CA LEU A 164 -21.38 -3.29 7.60
C LEU A 164 -22.50 -3.79 6.68
N LEU A 165 -22.26 -3.84 5.36
CA LEU A 165 -23.20 -4.39 4.38
C LEU A 165 -23.41 -5.90 4.56
N GLY A 166 -22.38 -6.64 4.98
CA GLY A 166 -22.51 -8.04 5.35
C GLY A 166 -23.55 -8.24 6.44
N PHE A 167 -23.48 -7.47 7.54
CA PHE A 167 -24.50 -7.50 8.60
C PHE A 167 -25.86 -6.99 8.11
N ALA A 168 -25.90 -5.86 7.38
CA ALA A 168 -27.15 -5.26 6.91
C ALA A 168 -27.88 -6.15 5.88
N GLY A 169 -27.16 -6.89 5.05
CA GLY A 169 -27.72 -7.77 4.02
C GLY A 169 -28.40 -9.01 4.59
N TYR A 170 -27.99 -9.44 5.77
CA TYR A 170 -28.52 -10.63 6.46
C TYR A 170 -29.40 -10.33 7.66
N SER A 171 -29.49 -9.05 8.07
CA SER A 171 -30.43 -8.60 9.10
C SER A 171 -31.85 -8.52 8.55
N SER A 172 -32.84 -8.90 9.37
CA SER A 172 -34.24 -8.79 9.02
C SER A 172 -34.75 -7.35 8.96
N ALA A 173 -34.17 -6.44 9.76
CA ALA A 173 -34.62 -5.04 9.87
C ALA A 173 -33.47 -4.11 10.30
N PRO A 174 -32.59 -3.68 9.38
CA PRO A 174 -31.58 -2.69 9.72
C PRO A 174 -32.20 -1.35 10.11
N THR A 175 -31.68 -0.74 11.20
CA THR A 175 -32.19 0.53 11.74
C THR A 175 -32.01 1.68 10.76
N ARG A 176 -32.73 2.80 10.99
CA ARG A 176 -32.55 4.01 10.20
C ARG A 176 -31.11 4.56 10.27
N ARG A 177 -30.48 4.41 11.44
CA ARG A 177 -29.09 4.83 11.68
C ARG A 177 -28.12 3.96 10.90
N GLN A 178 -28.27 2.64 10.92
CA GLN A 178 -27.45 1.70 10.14
C GLN A 178 -27.55 1.97 8.64
N LYS A 179 -28.78 2.15 8.11
CA LYS A 179 -28.98 2.52 6.70
C LYS A 179 -28.29 3.84 6.33
N ARG A 180 -28.39 4.85 7.22
CA ARG A 180 -27.72 6.14 6.99
C ARG A 180 -26.20 5.99 6.96
N VAL A 181 -25.62 5.19 7.86
CA VAL A 181 -24.18 4.93 7.89
C VAL A 181 -23.73 4.16 6.64
N CYS A 182 -24.51 3.15 6.17
CA CYS A 182 -24.24 2.48 4.90
C CYS A 182 -24.20 3.48 3.73
N ASN A 183 -25.16 4.41 3.67
CA ASN A 183 -25.21 5.44 2.62
C ASN A 183 -23.96 6.33 2.65
N TRP A 184 -23.61 6.86 3.83
CA TRP A 184 -22.43 7.72 3.97
C TRP A 184 -21.12 6.98 3.66
N LEU A 185 -20.96 5.75 4.15
CA LEU A 185 -19.76 4.95 3.87
C LEU A 185 -19.64 4.58 2.40
N SER A 186 -20.76 4.32 1.70
CA SER A 186 -20.71 3.99 0.28
C SER A 186 -20.25 5.19 -0.56
N VAL A 187 -20.71 6.39 -0.23
CA VAL A 187 -20.24 7.62 -0.87
C VAL A 187 -18.78 7.90 -0.51
N ALA A 188 -18.44 7.85 0.78
CA ALA A 188 -17.08 8.11 1.25
C ALA A 188 -16.05 7.12 0.65
N ALA A 189 -16.36 5.82 0.63
CA ALA A 189 -15.47 4.82 0.03
C ALA A 189 -15.23 5.06 -1.46
N THR A 190 -16.30 5.41 -2.21
CA THR A 190 -16.19 5.72 -3.63
C THR A 190 -15.31 6.96 -3.87
N ILE A 191 -15.54 8.04 -3.13
CA ILE A 191 -14.76 9.28 -3.26
C ILE A 191 -13.30 9.05 -2.88
N LEU A 192 -13.04 8.36 -1.78
CA LEU A 192 -11.67 8.09 -1.32
C LEU A 192 -10.91 7.18 -2.27
N LEU A 193 -11.56 6.15 -2.84
CA LEU A 193 -10.94 5.30 -3.87
C LEU A 193 -10.69 6.07 -5.18
N ALA A 194 -11.61 6.93 -5.60
CA ALA A 194 -11.40 7.80 -6.76
C ALA A 194 -10.23 8.75 -6.51
N GLY A 195 -10.18 9.39 -5.35
CA GLY A 195 -9.05 10.25 -4.95
C GLY A 195 -7.72 9.50 -4.89
N HIS A 196 -7.72 8.26 -4.39
CA HIS A 196 -6.53 7.41 -4.37
C HIS A 196 -6.07 7.08 -5.80
N LEU A 197 -6.97 6.69 -6.70
CA LEU A 197 -6.66 6.41 -8.10
C LEU A 197 -6.08 7.65 -8.80
N VAL A 198 -6.70 8.82 -8.63
CA VAL A 198 -6.18 10.08 -9.20
C VAL A 198 -4.80 10.41 -8.62
N SER A 199 -4.64 10.32 -7.31
CA SER A 199 -3.34 10.53 -6.66
C SER A 199 -2.27 9.59 -7.22
N TRP A 200 -2.59 8.32 -7.42
CA TRP A 200 -1.67 7.35 -8.00
C TRP A 200 -1.31 7.71 -9.46
N LEU A 201 -2.30 8.06 -10.30
CA LEU A 201 -2.06 8.48 -11.70
C LEU A 201 -1.15 9.71 -11.79
N VAL A 202 -1.33 10.68 -10.90
CA VAL A 202 -0.46 11.86 -10.81
C VAL A 202 0.96 11.48 -10.42
N HIS A 203 1.13 10.53 -9.49
CA HIS A 203 2.46 10.09 -9.05
C HIS A 203 3.20 9.24 -10.08
N VAL A 204 2.48 8.49 -10.90
CA VAL A 204 3.06 7.73 -12.03
C VAL A 204 3.51 8.65 -13.16
N SER A 205 2.94 9.84 -13.29
CA SER A 205 3.33 10.82 -14.31
C SER A 205 4.63 11.54 -13.93
N PRO A 206 5.65 11.58 -14.82
CA PRO A 206 6.90 12.29 -14.57
C PRO A 206 6.71 13.78 -14.30
N ALA A 207 5.71 14.38 -14.96
CA ALA A 207 5.37 15.80 -14.78
C ALA A 207 4.54 16.07 -13.53
N LYS A 208 4.26 15.04 -12.69
CA LYS A 208 3.34 15.14 -11.52
C LYS A 208 1.99 15.82 -11.89
N SER A 209 1.53 15.59 -13.10
CA SER A 209 0.27 16.11 -13.65
C SER A 209 -0.54 14.98 -14.26
N LEU A 210 -1.85 15.20 -14.42
CA LEU A 210 -2.72 14.27 -15.15
C LEU A 210 -2.45 14.41 -16.65
N ASP A 211 -1.65 13.48 -17.19
CA ASP A 211 -1.42 13.29 -18.61
C ASP A 211 -2.32 12.17 -19.14
N SER A 212 -3.06 12.43 -20.23
CA SER A 212 -4.06 11.48 -20.76
C SER A 212 -3.45 10.21 -21.32
N ASP A 213 -2.28 10.30 -21.93
CA ASP A 213 -1.63 9.15 -22.59
C ASP A 213 -0.93 8.27 -21.54
N ILE A 214 -0.30 8.90 -20.56
CA ILE A 214 0.27 8.21 -19.40
C ILE A 214 -0.85 7.56 -18.58
N ALA A 215 -1.95 8.27 -18.32
CA ALA A 215 -3.08 7.72 -17.59
C ALA A 215 -3.70 6.51 -18.32
N ARG A 216 -3.89 6.59 -19.64
CA ARG A 216 -4.39 5.46 -20.45
C ARG A 216 -3.44 4.27 -20.38
N SER A 217 -2.13 4.50 -20.55
CA SER A 217 -1.12 3.45 -20.44
C SER A 217 -1.10 2.83 -19.04
N ALA A 218 -1.12 3.64 -17.99
CA ALA A 218 -1.14 3.16 -16.60
C ALA A 218 -2.40 2.35 -16.28
N LEU A 219 -3.59 2.80 -16.72
CA LEU A 219 -4.85 2.10 -16.50
C LEU A 219 -4.99 0.81 -17.31
N SER A 220 -4.24 0.64 -18.39
CA SER A 220 -4.20 -0.61 -19.18
C SER A 220 -3.33 -1.71 -18.55
N ARG A 221 -2.54 -1.38 -17.52
CA ARG A 221 -1.68 -2.32 -16.79
C ARG A 221 -2.42 -2.96 -15.62
N GLU A 222 -1.90 -4.08 -15.14
CA GLU A 222 -2.54 -4.89 -14.09
C GLU A 222 -2.91 -4.07 -12.83
N VAL A 223 -2.00 -3.22 -12.36
CA VAL A 223 -2.22 -2.39 -11.16
C VAL A 223 -3.33 -1.37 -11.41
N GLY A 224 -3.22 -0.58 -12.49
CA GLY A 224 -4.21 0.44 -12.80
C GLY A 224 -5.59 -0.12 -13.13
N LEU A 225 -5.63 -1.23 -13.89
CA LEU A 225 -6.86 -1.92 -14.20
C LEU A 225 -7.55 -2.44 -12.92
N ASN A 226 -6.78 -3.00 -11.98
CA ASN A 226 -7.35 -3.47 -10.71
C ASN A 226 -7.86 -2.30 -9.85
N GLU A 227 -7.14 -1.20 -9.72
CA GLU A 227 -7.62 -0.02 -8.98
C GLU A 227 -8.91 0.54 -9.63
N LEU A 228 -8.99 0.54 -10.95
CA LEU A 228 -10.22 0.91 -11.68
C LEU A 228 -11.36 -0.08 -11.40
N VAL A 229 -11.10 -1.39 -11.45
CA VAL A 229 -12.09 -2.43 -11.13
C VAL A 229 -12.60 -2.27 -9.69
N ARG A 230 -11.72 -2.02 -8.73
CA ARG A 230 -12.11 -1.76 -7.33
C ARG A 230 -12.99 -0.54 -7.19
N LEU A 231 -12.65 0.55 -7.89
CA LEU A 231 -13.47 1.77 -7.90
C LEU A 231 -14.85 1.50 -8.51
N VAL A 232 -14.93 0.83 -9.66
CA VAL A 232 -16.19 0.48 -10.32
C VAL A 232 -17.05 -0.41 -9.42
N LEU A 233 -16.48 -1.45 -8.82
CA LEU A 233 -17.21 -2.33 -7.90
C LEU A 233 -17.72 -1.58 -6.67
N THR A 234 -16.94 -0.65 -6.13
CA THR A 234 -17.36 0.18 -4.98
C THR A 234 -18.46 1.16 -5.39
N ALA A 235 -18.40 1.74 -6.59
CA ALA A 235 -19.45 2.60 -7.13
C ALA A 235 -20.76 1.80 -7.39
N LEU A 236 -20.65 0.54 -7.87
CA LEU A 236 -21.79 -0.37 -8.01
C LEU A 236 -22.39 -0.75 -6.64
N ALA A 237 -21.55 -0.93 -5.62
CA ALA A 237 -22.04 -1.11 -4.26
C ALA A 237 -22.78 0.13 -3.77
N ALA A 238 -22.28 1.34 -4.01
CA ALA A 238 -22.94 2.59 -3.67
C ALA A 238 -24.27 2.75 -4.43
N TRP A 239 -24.30 2.46 -5.71
CA TRP A 239 -25.54 2.42 -6.51
C TRP A 239 -26.57 1.43 -5.92
N ALA A 240 -26.12 0.22 -5.55
CA ALA A 240 -27.00 -0.79 -4.98
C ALA A 240 -27.56 -0.38 -3.62
N VAL A 241 -26.81 0.36 -2.80
CA VAL A 241 -27.27 0.93 -1.53
C VAL A 241 -28.24 2.07 -1.75
N LEU A 242 -27.85 3.07 -2.53
CA LEU A 242 -28.51 4.37 -2.60
C LEU A 242 -29.78 4.34 -3.47
N LEU A 243 -29.68 3.70 -4.63
CA LEU A 243 -30.72 3.73 -5.67
C LEU A 243 -31.51 2.41 -5.72
N ALA A 244 -30.83 1.27 -5.82
CA ALA A 244 -31.49 -0.03 -5.92
C ALA A 244 -32.00 -0.56 -4.59
N ARG A 245 -31.51 -0.05 -3.46
CA ARG A 245 -31.86 -0.45 -2.08
C ARG A 245 -31.71 -1.96 -1.83
N ARG A 246 -30.70 -2.59 -2.46
CA ARG A 246 -30.41 -4.03 -2.43
C ARG A 246 -29.13 -4.30 -1.64
N MET A 247 -29.22 -4.41 -0.32
CA MET A 247 -28.06 -4.53 0.59
C MET A 247 -27.22 -5.78 0.30
N ARG A 248 -27.82 -6.93 -0.03
CA ARG A 248 -27.07 -8.16 -0.40
C ARG A 248 -26.26 -7.99 -1.68
N LEU A 249 -26.84 -7.31 -2.68
CA LEU A 249 -26.15 -7.00 -3.93
C LEU A 249 -24.99 -6.03 -3.69
N ALA A 250 -25.22 -4.99 -2.86
CA ALA A 250 -24.19 -4.05 -2.44
C ALA A 250 -23.03 -4.77 -1.72
N PHE A 251 -23.37 -5.69 -0.81
CA PHE A 251 -22.37 -6.52 -0.13
C PHE A 251 -21.54 -7.34 -1.13
N ALA A 252 -22.17 -7.99 -2.11
CA ALA A 252 -21.44 -8.77 -3.12
C ALA A 252 -20.43 -7.90 -3.90
N PHE A 253 -20.82 -6.70 -4.33
CA PHE A 253 -19.90 -5.78 -5.00
C PHE A 253 -18.78 -5.27 -4.07
N ALA A 254 -19.10 -4.90 -2.84
CA ALA A 254 -18.09 -4.45 -1.88
C ALA A 254 -17.11 -5.57 -1.53
N LEU A 255 -17.58 -6.80 -1.35
CA LEU A 255 -16.73 -7.97 -1.12
C LEU A 255 -15.82 -8.24 -2.32
N ALA A 256 -16.34 -8.18 -3.54
CA ALA A 256 -15.53 -8.32 -4.74
C ALA A 256 -14.44 -7.23 -4.83
N ALA A 257 -14.75 -5.98 -4.46
CA ALA A 257 -13.77 -4.89 -4.39
C ALA A 257 -12.68 -5.14 -3.33
N VAL A 258 -13.04 -5.71 -2.18
CA VAL A 258 -12.08 -6.10 -1.12
C VAL A 258 -11.18 -7.23 -1.61
N LEU A 259 -11.75 -8.28 -2.23
CA LEU A 259 -10.99 -9.41 -2.75
C LEU A 259 -10.02 -8.98 -3.87
N ALA A 260 -10.47 -8.12 -4.78
CA ALA A 260 -9.61 -7.53 -5.82
C ALA A 260 -8.39 -6.80 -5.20
N GLY A 261 -8.55 -6.15 -4.04
CA GLY A 261 -7.43 -5.55 -3.30
C GLY A 261 -6.39 -6.55 -2.78
N GLY A 262 -6.70 -7.84 -2.74
CA GLY A 262 -5.77 -8.92 -2.41
C GLY A 262 -4.81 -9.29 -3.53
N VAL A 263 -5.20 -9.07 -4.78
CA VAL A 263 -4.50 -9.59 -5.98
C VAL A 263 -3.22 -8.81 -6.30
N ILE A 264 -3.12 -7.54 -5.90
CA ILE A 264 -2.03 -6.64 -6.31
C ILE A 264 -1.10 -6.30 -5.15
N GLY A 265 0.13 -5.89 -5.51
CA GLY A 265 1.22 -5.46 -4.65
C GLY A 265 2.20 -6.60 -4.36
N HIS A 266 3.04 -6.46 -3.34
CA HIS A 266 4.07 -7.42 -2.96
C HIS A 266 3.65 -8.91 -2.97
N PRO A 267 2.39 -9.30 -2.63
CA PRO A 267 1.96 -10.68 -2.72
C PRO A 267 2.08 -11.33 -4.10
N ALA A 268 1.79 -10.58 -5.15
CA ALA A 268 1.86 -11.09 -6.52
C ALA A 268 3.30 -11.36 -6.99
N ALA A 269 4.28 -10.67 -6.40
CA ALA A 269 5.67 -10.73 -6.81
C ALA A 269 6.48 -11.83 -6.11
N ILE A 270 6.11 -12.26 -4.88
CA ILE A 270 6.89 -13.22 -4.08
C ILE A 270 6.33 -14.63 -4.21
N ASP A 271 5.10 -14.86 -3.80
CA ASP A 271 4.42 -16.14 -3.89
C ASP A 271 2.92 -15.92 -4.08
N PRO A 272 2.45 -15.81 -5.33
CA PRO A 272 1.05 -15.50 -5.61
C PRO A 272 0.08 -16.55 -5.10
N LEU A 273 0.48 -17.82 -5.00
CA LEU A 273 -0.41 -18.92 -4.59
C LEU A 273 -0.75 -18.85 -3.09
N ILE A 274 0.16 -18.39 -2.25
CA ILE A 274 -0.05 -18.29 -0.80
C ILE A 274 -0.36 -16.85 -0.40
N ALA A 275 0.37 -15.88 -0.92
CA ALA A 275 0.28 -14.49 -0.46
C ALA A 275 -1.03 -13.81 -0.89
N ILE A 276 -1.54 -14.07 -2.10
CA ILE A 276 -2.81 -13.49 -2.57
C ILE A 276 -4.01 -13.97 -1.74
N PRO A 277 -4.24 -15.28 -1.57
CA PRO A 277 -5.33 -15.76 -0.71
C PRO A 277 -5.17 -15.32 0.75
N SER A 278 -3.97 -15.37 1.30
CA SER A 278 -3.70 -14.92 2.67
C SER A 278 -4.08 -13.45 2.86
N LYS A 279 -3.70 -12.56 1.93
CA LYS A 279 -4.05 -11.15 1.97
C LYS A 279 -5.56 -10.92 1.80
N ALA A 280 -6.20 -11.63 0.88
CA ALA A 280 -7.64 -11.53 0.66
C ALA A 280 -8.43 -11.93 1.92
N ILE A 281 -8.08 -13.07 2.52
CA ILE A 281 -8.70 -13.58 3.77
C ILE A 281 -8.44 -12.60 4.91
N HIS A 282 -7.22 -12.04 5.03
CA HIS A 282 -6.88 -11.02 6.01
C HIS A 282 -7.81 -9.79 5.90
N LEU A 283 -7.97 -9.24 4.70
CA LEU A 283 -8.82 -8.07 4.46
C LEU A 283 -10.30 -8.37 4.77
N VAL A 284 -10.79 -9.56 4.42
CA VAL A 284 -12.16 -9.99 4.76
C VAL A 284 -12.33 -10.10 6.28
N GLY A 285 -11.35 -10.67 7.00
CA GLY A 285 -11.36 -10.72 8.46
C GLY A 285 -11.46 -9.32 9.09
N VAL A 286 -10.63 -8.38 8.64
CA VAL A 286 -10.69 -6.98 9.10
C VAL A 286 -12.03 -6.33 8.75
N ALA A 287 -12.58 -6.58 7.55
CA ALA A 287 -13.86 -6.03 7.13
C ALA A 287 -15.01 -6.48 8.05
N PHE A 288 -15.10 -7.79 8.32
CA PHE A 288 -16.17 -8.30 9.20
C PHE A 288 -16.00 -7.85 10.65
N TRP A 289 -14.77 -7.72 11.15
CA TRP A 289 -14.54 -7.19 12.49
C TRP A 289 -14.95 -5.72 12.58
N LEU A 290 -14.43 -4.86 11.71
CA LEU A 290 -14.76 -3.43 11.69
C LEU A 290 -16.27 -3.20 11.43
N GLY A 291 -16.84 -3.95 10.48
CA GLY A 291 -18.28 -3.88 10.17
C GLY A 291 -19.15 -4.32 11.32
N GLY A 292 -18.77 -5.36 12.05
CA GLY A 292 -19.48 -5.80 13.26
C GLY A 292 -19.48 -4.76 14.38
N LEU A 293 -18.33 -4.13 14.63
CA LEU A 293 -18.24 -3.04 15.62
C LEU A 293 -19.10 -1.83 15.21
N LEU A 294 -19.09 -1.47 13.93
CA LEU A 294 -19.96 -0.40 13.41
C LEU A 294 -21.42 -0.77 13.48
N TRP A 295 -21.78 -2.04 13.20
CA TRP A 295 -23.13 -2.54 13.34
C TRP A 295 -23.61 -2.40 14.77
N LEU A 296 -22.82 -2.81 15.76
CA LEU A 296 -23.13 -2.72 17.17
C LEU A 296 -23.32 -1.27 17.65
N VAL A 297 -22.40 -0.36 17.31
CA VAL A 297 -22.47 1.07 17.71
C VAL A 297 -23.67 1.78 17.09
N THR A 298 -24.16 1.29 15.95
CA THR A 298 -25.29 1.89 15.23
C THR A 298 -26.63 1.20 15.50
N SER A 299 -26.65 0.13 16.31
CA SER A 299 -27.88 -0.49 16.81
C SER A 299 -28.60 0.42 17.81
N ASP A 300 -29.92 0.33 17.83
CA ASP A 300 -30.73 1.11 18.76
C ASP A 300 -30.67 0.46 20.18
N ALA A 301 -30.27 1.23 21.17
CA ALA A 301 -30.03 0.75 22.54
C ALA A 301 -31.32 0.25 23.25
N GLU A 302 -32.48 0.68 22.79
CA GLU A 302 -33.77 0.37 23.40
C GLU A 302 -34.38 -0.96 22.93
N SER A 303 -33.89 -1.53 21.84
CA SER A 303 -34.33 -2.83 21.37
C SER A 303 -33.62 -3.94 22.16
N GLY A 304 -34.34 -4.89 22.72
CA GLY A 304 -33.78 -6.07 23.42
C GLY A 304 -32.81 -6.90 22.58
N ASP A 305 -32.63 -6.55 21.31
CA ASP A 305 -31.68 -7.10 20.32
C ASP A 305 -30.21 -6.73 20.57
N VAL A 306 -29.91 -5.74 21.43
CA VAL A 306 -28.49 -5.30 21.61
C VAL A 306 -27.62 -6.42 22.20
N VAL A 307 -28.14 -7.20 23.14
CA VAL A 307 -27.40 -8.30 23.77
C VAL A 307 -27.12 -9.42 22.75
N THR A 308 -28.13 -9.80 21.98
CA THR A 308 -28.00 -10.82 20.91
C THR A 308 -27.07 -10.33 19.84
N THR A 309 -27.17 -9.07 19.39
CA THR A 309 -26.28 -8.45 18.42
C THR A 309 -24.84 -8.41 18.95
N ALA A 310 -24.64 -8.02 20.21
CA ALA A 310 -23.32 -7.98 20.84
C ALA A 310 -22.68 -9.38 20.91
N ALA A 311 -23.46 -10.44 21.19
CA ALA A 311 -22.97 -11.82 21.20
C ALA A 311 -22.52 -12.29 19.81
N ILE A 312 -23.30 -11.98 18.75
CA ILE A 312 -22.95 -12.29 17.36
C ILE A 312 -21.69 -11.54 16.96
N VAL A 313 -21.64 -10.23 17.18
CA VAL A 313 -20.50 -9.38 16.85
C VAL A 313 -19.24 -9.85 17.60
N SER A 314 -19.35 -10.20 18.89
CA SER A 314 -18.26 -10.73 19.68
C SER A 314 -17.70 -12.04 19.10
N SER A 315 -18.58 -12.93 18.63
CA SER A 315 -18.16 -14.21 18.02
C SER A 315 -17.47 -13.99 16.67
N VAL A 316 -18.04 -13.14 15.82
CA VAL A 316 -17.43 -12.76 14.53
C VAL A 316 -16.08 -12.07 14.75
N SER A 317 -15.98 -11.15 15.71
CA SER A 317 -14.71 -10.47 16.05
C SER A 317 -13.66 -11.46 16.54
N LEU A 318 -14.01 -12.45 17.35
CA LEU A 318 -13.08 -13.46 17.84
C LEU A 318 -12.51 -14.30 16.67
N ILE A 319 -13.37 -14.76 15.77
CA ILE A 319 -12.96 -15.49 14.55
C ILE A 319 -12.06 -14.58 13.71
N SER A 320 -12.44 -13.32 13.53
CA SER A 320 -11.67 -12.35 12.74
C SER A 320 -10.28 -12.10 13.33
N ILE A 321 -10.15 -11.98 14.66
CA ILE A 321 -8.84 -11.82 15.34
C ILE A 321 -7.94 -13.00 15.01
N VAL A 322 -8.43 -14.24 15.12
CA VAL A 322 -7.66 -15.44 14.82
C VAL A 322 -7.24 -15.47 13.35
N VAL A 323 -8.18 -15.19 12.44
CA VAL A 323 -7.91 -15.14 10.99
C VAL A 323 -6.88 -14.08 10.64
N VAL A 324 -7.03 -12.86 11.19
CA VAL A 324 -6.11 -11.74 10.96
C VAL A 324 -4.72 -12.04 11.51
N ALA A 325 -4.63 -12.66 12.71
CA ALA A 325 -3.35 -13.07 13.31
C ALA A 325 -2.64 -14.12 12.46
N LEU A 326 -3.33 -15.21 12.10
CA LEU A 326 -2.74 -16.29 11.30
C LEU A 326 -2.28 -15.80 9.92
N THR A 327 -3.12 -15.07 9.21
CA THR A 327 -2.76 -14.51 7.89
C THR A 327 -1.67 -13.44 8.00
N GLY A 328 -1.64 -12.68 9.08
CA GLY A 328 -0.58 -11.73 9.37
C GLY A 328 0.78 -12.40 9.59
N VAL A 329 0.80 -13.53 10.31
CA VAL A 329 2.02 -14.36 10.49
C VAL A 329 2.46 -14.95 9.15
N ILE A 330 1.54 -15.51 8.35
CA ILE A 330 1.88 -16.04 7.02
C ILE A 330 2.53 -14.95 6.15
N GLN A 331 1.96 -13.74 6.10
CA GLN A 331 2.53 -12.63 5.35
C GLN A 331 3.89 -12.19 5.90
N ALA A 332 4.07 -12.17 7.23
CA ALA A 332 5.36 -11.86 7.85
C ALA A 332 6.44 -12.87 7.43
N LEU A 333 6.12 -14.16 7.45
CA LEU A 333 7.07 -15.22 7.04
C LEU A 333 7.41 -15.17 5.55
N LEU A 334 6.48 -14.72 4.72
CA LEU A 334 6.71 -14.57 3.27
C LEU A 334 7.53 -13.33 2.93
N PHE A 335 7.46 -12.25 3.72
CA PHE A 335 8.00 -10.96 3.35
C PHE A 335 9.27 -10.56 4.10
N LEU A 336 9.61 -11.24 5.20
CA LEU A 336 10.86 -11.05 5.93
C LEU A 336 11.92 -12.02 5.41
N ALA A 337 13.12 -11.52 5.08
CA ALA A 337 14.24 -12.36 4.69
C ALA A 337 14.93 -12.98 5.93
N ALA A 338 14.98 -12.24 7.02
CA ALA A 338 15.56 -12.67 8.30
C ALA A 338 14.76 -12.10 9.47
N TRP A 339 14.83 -12.74 10.63
CA TRP A 339 14.18 -12.24 11.85
C TRP A 339 14.72 -10.88 12.32
N SER A 340 15.99 -10.58 12.00
CA SER A 340 16.61 -9.27 12.27
C SER A 340 15.87 -8.13 11.58
N ASP A 341 15.26 -8.39 10.41
CA ASP A 341 14.57 -7.38 9.61
C ASP A 341 13.36 -6.76 10.34
N LEU A 342 12.79 -7.50 11.30
CA LEU A 342 11.74 -6.98 12.18
C LEU A 342 12.18 -5.71 12.91
N PHE A 343 13.45 -5.62 13.30
CA PHE A 343 13.97 -4.54 14.14
C PHE A 343 14.84 -3.54 13.37
N SER A 344 15.35 -3.94 12.20
CA SER A 344 16.30 -3.16 11.41
C SER A 344 15.69 -2.43 10.23
N THR A 345 14.47 -2.82 9.80
CA THR A 345 13.80 -2.25 8.61
C THR A 345 12.54 -1.47 8.97
N ALA A 346 12.18 -0.48 8.13
CA ALA A 346 10.91 0.25 8.27
C ALA A 346 9.70 -0.68 8.10
N TYR A 347 9.81 -1.70 7.24
CA TYR A 347 8.80 -2.73 7.07
C TYR A 347 8.58 -3.49 8.38
N GLY A 348 9.64 -4.00 8.99
CA GLY A 348 9.58 -4.74 10.25
C GLY A 348 9.03 -3.90 11.41
N LEU A 349 9.49 -2.65 11.56
CA LEU A 349 8.99 -1.73 12.59
C LEU A 349 7.49 -1.43 12.42
N THR A 350 7.03 -1.26 11.17
CA THR A 350 5.60 -1.09 10.87
C THR A 350 4.80 -2.36 11.20
N LEU A 351 5.36 -3.54 10.93
CA LEU A 351 4.77 -4.82 11.28
C LEU A 351 4.65 -5.00 12.81
N ILE A 352 5.68 -4.61 13.58
CA ILE A 352 5.61 -4.58 15.05
C ILE A 352 4.49 -3.63 15.52
N GLY A 353 4.37 -2.44 14.93
CA GLY A 353 3.30 -1.50 15.24
C GLY A 353 1.91 -2.10 14.99
N LYS A 354 1.73 -2.82 13.87
CA LYS A 354 0.47 -3.53 13.56
C LYS A 354 0.20 -4.68 14.54
N ALA A 355 1.23 -5.45 14.91
CA ALA A 355 1.10 -6.52 15.89
C ALA A 355 0.71 -5.98 17.28
N ALA A 356 1.33 -4.90 17.73
CA ALA A 356 0.97 -4.22 18.98
C ALA A 356 -0.47 -3.68 18.92
N GLY A 357 -0.88 -3.12 17.79
CA GLY A 357 -2.26 -2.71 17.54
C GLY A 357 -3.25 -3.87 17.64
N LEU A 358 -2.93 -5.02 17.03
CA LEU A 358 -3.77 -6.23 17.09
C LEU A 358 -3.90 -6.76 18.53
N ILE A 359 -2.79 -6.80 19.29
CA ILE A 359 -2.80 -7.20 20.71
C ILE A 359 -3.70 -6.25 21.53
N SER A 360 -3.59 -4.94 21.28
CA SER A 360 -4.41 -3.94 21.97
C SER A 360 -5.89 -4.08 21.60
N LEU A 361 -6.22 -4.36 20.34
CA LEU A 361 -7.58 -4.63 19.88
C LEU A 361 -8.15 -5.92 20.49
N ALA A 362 -7.33 -6.98 20.58
CA ALA A 362 -7.72 -8.22 21.28
C ALA A 362 -7.99 -7.99 22.76
N ALA A 363 -7.21 -7.13 23.42
CA ALA A 363 -7.44 -6.73 24.81
C ALA A 363 -8.76 -5.96 24.99
N PHE A 364 -9.13 -5.07 24.03
CA PHE A 364 -10.45 -4.43 24.01
C PHE A 364 -11.58 -5.46 23.90
N GLY A 365 -11.49 -6.39 22.95
CA GLY A 365 -12.47 -7.45 22.76
C GLY A 365 -12.64 -8.33 24.03
N ALA A 366 -11.52 -8.71 24.66
CA ALA A 366 -11.52 -9.45 25.93
C ALA A 366 -12.19 -8.64 27.06
N TYR A 367 -11.87 -7.34 27.18
CA TYR A 367 -12.48 -6.44 28.16
C TYR A 367 -13.99 -6.32 27.96
N HIS A 368 -14.46 -6.17 26.70
CA HIS A 368 -15.89 -6.14 26.37
C HIS A 368 -16.57 -7.44 26.78
N ARG A 369 -15.99 -8.58 26.41
CA ARG A 369 -16.58 -9.91 26.65
C ARG A 369 -16.70 -10.26 28.14
N TRP A 370 -15.68 -9.94 28.95
CA TRP A 370 -15.63 -10.40 30.32
C TRP A 370 -16.08 -9.36 31.33
N ARG A 371 -16.08 -8.06 31.01
CA ARG A 371 -16.42 -6.99 31.97
C ARG A 371 -17.67 -6.22 31.62
N LEU A 372 -17.91 -5.93 30.33
CA LEU A 372 -19.02 -5.05 29.94
C LEU A 372 -20.28 -5.82 29.53
N MET A 373 -20.16 -6.98 28.89
CA MET A 373 -21.32 -7.77 28.46
C MET A 373 -22.06 -8.48 29.61
N PRO A 374 -21.42 -8.93 30.73
CA PRO A 374 -22.13 -9.59 31.83
C PRO A 374 -22.94 -8.64 32.72
N THR A 375 -22.75 -7.33 32.62
CA THR A 375 -23.44 -6.36 33.51
C THR A 375 -24.77 -5.89 32.88
N PRO A 376 -25.93 -6.29 33.41
CA PRO A 376 -27.26 -5.95 32.84
C PRO A 376 -27.77 -4.53 33.18
N ASN A 377 -26.91 -3.58 33.53
CA ASN A 377 -27.28 -2.22 33.88
C ASN A 377 -27.39 -1.30 32.66
N PRO A 378 -28.33 -0.33 32.58
CA PRO A 378 -28.41 0.67 31.52
C PRO A 378 -27.13 1.48 31.32
N GLU A 379 -26.37 1.73 32.39
CA GLU A 379 -25.05 2.35 32.34
C GLU A 379 -23.98 1.46 31.63
N GLY A 380 -24.15 0.14 31.70
CA GLY A 380 -23.27 -0.82 31.00
C GLY A 380 -23.33 -0.68 29.47
N GLY A 381 -24.53 -0.42 28.93
CA GLY A 381 -24.73 -0.21 27.49
C GLY A 381 -24.02 1.03 26.94
N THR A 382 -24.09 2.15 27.68
CA THR A 382 -23.39 3.40 27.28
C THR A 382 -21.87 3.26 27.37
N ASN A 383 -21.37 2.56 28.38
CA ASN A 383 -19.95 2.26 28.56
C ASN A 383 -19.44 1.34 27.46
N LEU A 384 -20.20 0.33 27.02
CA LEU A 384 -19.88 -0.56 25.93
C LEU A 384 -19.72 0.23 24.61
N VAL A 385 -20.74 1.02 24.24
CA VAL A 385 -20.69 1.84 23.01
C VAL A 385 -19.50 2.81 23.01
N GLY A 386 -19.22 3.46 24.15
CA GLY A 386 -18.07 4.34 24.31
C GLY A 386 -16.73 3.61 24.12
N SER A 387 -16.61 2.39 24.63
CA SER A 387 -15.42 1.56 24.49
C SER A 387 -15.25 1.03 23.06
N VAL A 388 -16.32 0.57 22.41
CA VAL A 388 -16.32 0.10 21.03
C VAL A 388 -15.92 1.22 20.04
N ARG A 389 -16.31 2.48 20.28
CA ARG A 389 -15.85 3.61 19.47
C ARG A 389 -14.33 3.80 19.53
N LYS A 390 -13.70 3.56 20.70
CA LYS A 390 -12.24 3.62 20.86
C LYS A 390 -11.57 2.46 20.11
N GLU A 391 -12.16 1.27 20.15
CA GLU A 391 -11.71 0.10 19.40
C GLU A 391 -11.76 0.37 17.90
N ILE A 392 -12.85 0.94 17.36
CA ILE A 392 -12.98 1.36 15.96
C ILE A 392 -11.87 2.36 15.58
N ALA A 393 -11.64 3.38 16.41
CA ALA A 393 -10.60 4.37 16.14
C ALA A 393 -9.19 3.73 16.10
N LEU A 394 -8.89 2.82 17.02
CA LEU A 394 -7.64 2.07 17.02
C LEU A 394 -7.51 1.17 15.78
N MET A 395 -8.60 0.49 15.38
CA MET A 395 -8.62 -0.35 14.19
C MET A 395 -8.34 0.45 12.93
N ILE A 396 -8.96 1.63 12.78
CA ILE A 396 -8.67 2.54 11.66
C ILE A 396 -7.19 2.93 11.68
N ALA A 397 -6.60 3.26 12.83
CA ALA A 397 -5.18 3.59 12.94
C ALA A 397 -4.28 2.40 12.48
N VAL A 398 -4.63 1.16 12.84
CA VAL A 398 -3.90 -0.04 12.38
C VAL A 398 -4.06 -0.26 10.87
N VAL A 399 -5.24 0.03 10.30
CA VAL A 399 -5.44 -0.04 8.83
C VAL A 399 -4.64 1.05 8.11
N LEU A 400 -4.52 2.25 8.69
CA LEU A 400 -3.66 3.32 8.15
C LEU A 400 -2.18 2.90 8.12
N LEU A 401 -1.69 2.21 9.16
CA LEU A 401 -0.36 1.58 9.12
C LEU A 401 -0.24 0.55 7.99
N GLY A 402 -1.32 -0.17 7.68
CA GLY A 402 -1.39 -1.06 6.51
C GLY A 402 -1.31 -0.31 5.17
N GLY A 403 -1.91 0.88 5.09
CA GLY A 403 -1.75 1.79 3.95
C GLY A 403 -0.30 2.22 3.76
N PHE A 404 0.38 2.58 4.85
CA PHE A 404 1.80 2.94 4.85
C PHE A 404 2.69 1.76 4.46
N LEU A 405 2.41 0.55 4.99
CA LEU A 405 3.19 -0.66 4.70
C LEU A 405 3.25 -0.98 3.20
N ALA A 406 2.25 -0.59 2.42
CA ALA A 406 2.22 -0.80 0.98
C ALA A 406 3.24 0.07 0.22
N TYR A 407 3.78 1.10 0.86
CA TYR A 407 4.80 2.00 0.31
C TYR A 407 6.19 1.73 0.89
N VAL A 408 6.36 0.67 1.69
CA VAL A 408 7.64 0.30 2.31
C VAL A 408 8.19 -0.96 1.64
N PRO A 409 9.49 -1.01 1.26
CA PRO A 409 10.08 -2.16 0.59
C PRO A 409 10.05 -3.40 1.47
N VAL A 410 9.87 -4.54 0.81
CA VAL A 410 9.84 -5.85 1.45
C VAL A 410 11.26 -6.41 1.54
N PRO A 411 11.77 -6.75 2.73
CA PRO A 411 13.16 -7.22 2.92
C PRO A 411 13.54 -8.43 2.08
N GLN A 412 12.60 -9.37 1.87
CA GLN A 412 12.87 -10.61 1.12
C GLN A 412 13.18 -10.36 -0.36
N MET A 413 12.55 -9.37 -0.99
CA MET A 413 12.87 -8.99 -2.36
C MET A 413 14.31 -8.49 -2.47
N HIS A 414 14.79 -7.77 -1.47
CA HIS A 414 16.17 -7.29 -1.42
C HIS A 414 17.17 -8.44 -1.29
N ALA A 415 16.89 -9.43 -0.45
CA ALA A 415 17.77 -10.58 -0.22
C ALA A 415 17.84 -11.56 -1.40
N MET A 416 16.77 -11.72 -2.18
CA MET A 416 16.76 -12.57 -3.38
C MET A 416 17.70 -12.02 -4.47
N ASN A 417 17.82 -10.70 -4.57
CA ASN A 417 18.58 -10.02 -5.62
C ASN A 417 20.06 -9.80 -5.27
N THR A 418 20.44 -9.95 -4.00
CA THR A 418 21.84 -9.81 -3.56
C THR A 418 22.65 -11.11 -3.59
N LYS A 419 22.02 -12.27 -3.87
CA LYS A 419 22.75 -13.53 -4.04
C LYS A 419 23.49 -13.52 -5.37
N PRO A 420 24.84 -13.64 -5.38
CA PRO A 420 25.62 -13.70 -6.62
C PRO A 420 25.22 -14.94 -7.43
N THR A 421 25.07 -14.76 -8.74
CA THR A 421 24.71 -15.78 -9.76
C THR A 421 25.71 -16.93 -9.92
N SER A 422 26.67 -17.07 -8.99
CA SER A 422 27.78 -18.02 -9.08
C SER A 422 27.46 -19.48 -8.72
N GLN A 423 26.20 -19.86 -8.49
CA GLN A 423 25.82 -21.25 -8.16
C GLN A 423 24.88 -21.95 -9.15
N GLN A 424 24.61 -21.39 -10.32
CA GLN A 424 23.80 -22.09 -11.35
C GLN A 424 24.60 -22.78 -12.45
N GLY A 425 25.89 -23.00 -12.25
CA GLY A 425 26.80 -23.61 -13.22
C GLY A 425 27.42 -24.95 -12.80
N SER A 426 26.74 -25.79 -12.00
CA SER A 426 27.21 -27.16 -11.75
C SER A 426 26.08 -28.05 -11.21
N ARG A 427 25.24 -28.51 -12.14
CA ARG A 427 24.60 -29.85 -12.06
C ARG A 427 24.12 -30.27 -13.44
#